data_5eac6e0389c53100fab09df8a7440d76
#
_entry.id   5eac6e0389c53100fab09df8a7440d76
#
_cell.length_a   1.000
_cell.length_b   1.000
_cell.length_c   1.000
_cell.angle_alpha   90.00
_cell.angle_beta   90.00
_cell.angle_gamma   90.00
#
_symmetry.space_group_name_H-M   'P 1'
#
loop_
_entity.id
_entity.type
_entity.pdbx_description
1 polymer ?
#
loop_
_entity_poly.entity_id
_entity_poly.type
_entity_poly.pdbx_seq_one_letter_code
_entity_poly.pdbx_strand_id
1 'polypeptide(L)'
;MSYTPRTSAPSSGDPYWTKTTYGGYNEQILGNSVNRPWGGSVLPNCTGYVHGRWMELANQHYDFEPGILPWGNASTYYGNSSAEKGQDPRLGACMVWGRGAGHVCIVEEIIDNDTVVTSESDWGSSSAGGTVFVTRTRRRGWNWGYYSGYTRPFQGFIYHPSIAPPEPTYTLTVKNGHADSYVGHPTNRTSIYADIPAGYSFNRWLINGEGNIDHVNQPIAVFEFGDGDCTIEATFKKIIDGMSFIYYIAPPFYRRN
;
A
#
# COMPACT_ATOMS: atom_id res chain seq x y z
N MET A 1 -5.96 10.80 -4.95
CA MET A 1 -4.88 11.75 -4.57
C MET A 1 -3.62 10.95 -4.35
N SER A 2 -2.46 11.44 -4.82
CA SER A 2 -1.19 10.76 -4.53
C SER A 2 -0.86 10.91 -3.04
N TYR A 3 -0.50 9.83 -2.38
CA TYR A 3 -0.04 9.83 -1.00
C TYR A 3 1.30 10.56 -0.90
N THR A 4 1.44 11.45 0.10
CA THR A 4 2.70 12.14 0.37
C THR A 4 3.22 11.72 1.74
N PRO A 5 4.35 10.99 1.80
CA PRO A 5 4.95 10.59 3.07
C PRO A 5 5.39 11.78 3.90
N ARG A 6 5.19 11.72 5.22
CA ARG A 6 5.74 12.71 6.14
C ARG A 6 7.14 12.28 6.59
N THR A 7 8.11 13.14 6.30
CA THR A 7 9.54 12.88 6.58
C THR A 7 10.15 13.83 7.61
N SER A 8 9.35 14.77 8.14
CA SER A 8 9.80 15.75 9.12
C SER A 8 8.73 16.03 10.18
N ALA A 9 9.16 16.54 11.31
CA ALA A 9 8.27 16.93 12.40
C ALA A 9 7.25 17.98 11.94
N PRO A 10 6.02 17.96 12.50
CA PRO A 10 5.11 19.08 12.35
C PRO A 10 5.73 20.36 12.88
N SER A 11 5.49 21.49 12.21
CA SER A 11 5.94 22.79 12.67
C SER A 11 5.11 23.28 13.86
N SER A 12 5.64 24.24 14.60
CA SER A 12 4.96 24.82 15.77
C SER A 12 3.60 25.45 15.46
N GLY A 13 3.32 25.81 14.24
CA GLY A 13 2.05 26.40 13.80
C GLY A 13 1.17 25.44 12.99
N ASP A 14 1.55 24.18 12.91
CA ASP A 14 0.84 23.20 12.10
C ASP A 14 -0.60 23.01 12.62
N PRO A 15 -1.63 23.29 11.81
CA PRO A 15 -3.01 23.31 12.26
C PRO A 15 -3.54 21.94 12.72
N TYR A 16 -2.90 20.86 12.32
CA TYR A 16 -3.32 19.51 12.67
C TYR A 16 -2.79 19.04 14.03
N TRP A 17 -1.76 19.67 14.55
CA TRP A 17 -1.13 19.32 15.84
C TRP A 17 -1.09 20.43 16.87
N THR A 18 -1.32 21.66 16.47
CA THR A 18 -1.23 22.82 17.37
C THR A 18 -2.56 23.03 18.10
N LYS A 19 -2.47 23.36 19.38
CA LYS A 19 -3.63 23.81 20.15
C LYS A 19 -4.12 25.14 19.62
N THR A 20 -5.25 25.16 18.96
CA THR A 20 -5.97 26.38 18.61
C THR A 20 -7.13 26.61 19.59
N THR A 21 -7.70 27.78 19.57
CA THR A 21 -8.83 28.15 20.45
C THR A 21 -10.17 27.64 19.95
N TYR A 22 -10.21 26.90 18.86
CA TYR A 22 -11.46 26.43 18.28
C TYR A 22 -11.73 25.00 18.69
N GLY A 23 -12.91 24.80 19.30
CA GLY A 23 -13.41 23.51 19.70
C GLY A 23 -13.57 22.52 18.53
N GLY A 24 -13.90 21.34 18.82
CA GLY A 24 -13.99 20.24 17.87
C GLY A 24 -12.62 19.62 17.58
N TYR A 25 -11.92 20.17 16.64
CA TYR A 25 -10.61 19.68 16.21
C TYR A 25 -9.60 19.59 17.38
N ASN A 26 -9.39 20.72 18.08
CA ASN A 26 -8.40 20.74 19.17
C ASN A 26 -8.86 20.03 20.41
N GLU A 27 -10.12 20.03 20.70
CA GLU A 27 -10.67 19.30 21.82
C GLU A 27 -10.43 17.81 21.66
N GLN A 28 -10.51 17.26 20.47
CA GLN A 28 -10.29 15.86 20.23
C GLN A 28 -8.83 15.44 20.39
N ILE A 29 -7.93 16.16 19.74
CA ILE A 29 -6.49 15.93 19.95
C ILE A 29 -6.11 16.19 21.40
N LEU A 30 -6.68 17.21 22.02
CA LEU A 30 -6.47 17.56 23.42
C LEU A 30 -7.25 16.71 24.40
N GLY A 31 -8.29 16.01 23.97
CA GLY A 31 -8.96 14.99 24.77
C GLY A 31 -8.00 13.93 25.26
N ASN A 32 -6.90 13.74 24.55
CA ASN A 32 -5.74 13.03 25.05
C ASN A 32 -5.08 13.88 26.15
N SER A 33 -5.42 13.62 27.41
CA SER A 33 -5.00 14.39 28.59
C SER A 33 -3.50 14.56 28.75
N VAL A 34 -2.72 13.66 28.16
CA VAL A 34 -1.25 13.69 28.22
C VAL A 34 -0.64 14.88 27.49
N ASN A 35 -1.31 15.45 26.53
CA ASN A 35 -0.74 16.54 25.73
C ASN A 35 -1.00 17.93 26.31
N ARG A 36 -1.87 18.06 27.29
CA ARG A 36 -2.23 19.34 27.88
C ARG A 36 -1.10 20.10 28.57
N PRO A 37 -0.14 19.44 29.26
CA PRO A 37 0.94 20.16 29.94
C PRO A 37 1.98 20.79 29.00
N TRP A 38 1.99 20.45 27.73
CA TRP A 38 3.12 20.69 26.82
C TRP A 38 2.95 21.91 25.93
N GLY A 39 2.40 22.97 26.45
CA GLY A 39 2.58 24.27 25.84
C GLY A 39 1.81 24.53 24.54
N GLY A 40 0.64 23.93 24.35
CA GLY A 40 -0.22 24.22 23.19
C GLY A 40 0.00 23.30 21.99
N SER A 41 0.91 22.34 22.07
CA SER A 41 1.09 21.27 21.11
C SER A 41 0.60 19.95 21.67
N VAL A 42 0.11 19.06 20.79
CA VAL A 42 -0.29 17.69 21.14
C VAL A 42 0.88 16.71 21.18
N LEU A 43 2.07 17.17 20.83
CA LEU A 43 3.30 16.39 20.79
C LEU A 43 4.27 16.79 21.93
N PRO A 44 5.12 15.88 22.40
CA PRO A 44 5.31 14.49 21.95
C PRO A 44 4.27 13.54 22.54
N ASN A 45 3.58 12.80 21.70
CA ASN A 45 2.62 11.75 22.07
C ASN A 45 2.20 10.93 20.84
N CYS A 46 2.24 9.59 20.93
CA CYS A 46 1.94 8.73 19.79
C CYS A 46 0.47 8.85 19.34
N THR A 47 -0.48 8.90 20.27
CA THR A 47 -1.91 9.06 19.92
C THR A 47 -2.21 10.44 19.37
N GLY A 48 -1.63 11.50 19.97
CA GLY A 48 -1.74 12.85 19.42
C GLY A 48 -1.15 12.96 18.01
N TYR A 49 -0.03 12.27 17.75
CA TYR A 49 0.60 12.25 16.45
C TYR A 49 -0.30 11.62 15.40
N VAL A 50 -0.82 10.40 15.62
CA VAL A 50 -1.62 9.70 14.62
C VAL A 50 -2.94 10.41 14.32
N HIS A 51 -3.57 11.04 15.31
CA HIS A 51 -4.75 11.87 15.07
C HIS A 51 -4.44 13.05 14.15
N GLY A 52 -3.36 13.80 14.44
CA GLY A 52 -2.94 14.91 13.59
C GLY A 52 -2.60 14.47 12.16
N ARG A 53 -1.84 13.37 12.02
CA ARG A 53 -1.48 12.83 10.71
C ARG A 53 -2.69 12.37 9.91
N TRP A 54 -3.66 11.73 10.54
CA TRP A 54 -4.88 11.31 9.87
C TRP A 54 -5.71 12.50 9.39
N MET A 55 -5.83 13.56 10.18
CA MET A 55 -6.50 14.78 9.76
C MET A 55 -5.75 15.49 8.61
N GLU A 56 -4.43 15.51 8.65
CA GLU A 56 -3.60 16.02 7.56
C GLU A 56 -3.86 15.23 6.25
N LEU A 57 -3.85 13.90 6.32
CA LEU A 57 -4.12 13.02 5.18
C LEU A 57 -5.52 13.21 4.59
N ALA A 58 -6.49 13.51 5.44
CA ALA A 58 -7.86 13.82 5.02
C ALA A 58 -8.02 15.27 4.52
N ASN A 59 -7.03 16.13 4.75
CA ASN A 59 -7.15 17.58 4.61
C ASN A 59 -8.36 18.15 5.36
N GLN A 60 -8.57 17.67 6.59
CA GLN A 60 -9.69 18.02 7.45
C GLN A 60 -9.20 18.50 8.80
N HIS A 61 -9.69 19.66 9.24
CA HIS A 61 -9.40 20.21 10.56
C HIS A 61 -10.36 19.71 11.65
N TYR A 62 -11.38 18.96 11.27
CA TYR A 62 -12.41 18.41 12.13
C TYR A 62 -12.55 16.92 11.90
N ASP A 63 -12.91 16.28 12.91
CA ASP A 63 -13.18 14.90 13.13
C ASP A 63 -13.39 13.98 11.96
N PHE A 64 -12.61 12.95 12.01
CA PHE A 64 -13.15 11.64 11.69
C PHE A 64 -14.32 11.37 12.64
N GLU A 65 -15.43 10.83 12.11
CA GLU A 65 -16.56 10.35 12.87
C GLU A 65 -16.12 9.71 14.19
N PRO A 66 -16.80 9.96 15.32
CA PRO A 66 -16.49 9.35 16.59
C PRO A 66 -16.31 7.84 16.46
N GLY A 67 -15.17 7.32 16.89
CA GLY A 67 -14.86 5.89 16.83
C GLY A 67 -13.97 5.46 15.66
N ILE A 68 -13.70 6.28 14.66
CA ILE A 68 -12.75 5.91 13.58
C ILE A 68 -11.34 5.75 14.18
N LEU A 69 -10.78 6.79 14.80
CA LEU A 69 -9.64 6.65 15.71
C LEU A 69 -10.12 6.90 17.13
N PRO A 70 -10.08 5.88 18.01
CA PRO A 70 -10.59 6.04 19.37
C PRO A 70 -9.68 6.92 20.20
N TRP A 71 -10.18 7.33 21.35
CA TRP A 71 -9.49 8.14 22.35
C TRP A 71 -8.88 7.26 23.43
N GLY A 72 -7.87 7.77 24.11
CA GLY A 72 -7.27 7.10 25.26
C GLY A 72 -6.00 6.34 24.91
N ASN A 73 -5.80 5.21 25.55
CA ASN A 73 -4.57 4.42 25.39
C ASN A 73 -4.50 3.78 23.99
N ALA A 74 -3.34 3.87 23.37
CA ALA A 74 -3.08 3.27 22.05
C ALA A 74 -3.43 1.77 22.00
N SER A 75 -3.24 1.04 23.11
CA SER A 75 -3.57 -0.39 23.19
C SER A 75 -5.05 -0.74 22.95
N THR A 76 -5.94 0.22 23.03
CA THR A 76 -7.38 0.03 22.80
C THR A 76 -7.82 0.42 21.40
N TYR A 77 -6.94 1.02 20.59
CA TYR A 77 -7.29 1.57 19.28
C TYR A 77 -7.83 0.52 18.33
N TYR A 78 -7.13 -0.60 18.21
CA TYR A 78 -7.55 -1.66 17.27
C TYR A 78 -8.92 -2.25 17.61
N GLY A 79 -9.18 -2.47 18.90
CA GLY A 79 -10.47 -3.00 19.36
C GLY A 79 -11.63 -2.00 19.20
N ASN A 80 -11.38 -0.73 19.47
CA ASN A 80 -12.43 0.29 19.57
C ASN A 80 -12.64 1.07 18.25
N SER A 81 -11.73 0.98 17.27
CA SER A 81 -11.91 1.65 15.99
C SER A 81 -13.06 1.06 15.18
N SER A 82 -13.87 1.91 14.56
CA SER A 82 -14.91 1.53 13.60
C SER A 82 -14.40 1.48 12.14
N ALA A 83 -13.19 1.96 11.88
CA ALA A 83 -12.59 1.90 10.55
C ALA A 83 -12.29 0.45 10.11
N GLU A 84 -12.11 0.24 8.82
CA GLU A 84 -11.61 -1.02 8.28
C GLU A 84 -10.26 -1.37 8.90
N LYS A 85 -10.06 -2.65 9.18
CA LYS A 85 -8.86 -3.17 9.86
C LYS A 85 -8.33 -4.40 9.17
N GLY A 86 -7.03 -4.64 9.29
CA GLY A 86 -6.40 -5.84 8.74
C GLY A 86 -4.99 -6.10 9.26
N GLN A 87 -4.32 -7.07 8.64
CA GLN A 87 -2.97 -7.51 9.02
C GLN A 87 -1.93 -7.13 7.96
N ASP A 88 -2.34 -6.59 6.83
CA ASP A 88 -1.44 -6.17 5.76
C ASP A 88 -1.27 -4.65 5.74
N PRO A 89 -0.07 -4.15 5.43
CA PRO A 89 0.19 -2.72 5.44
C PRO A 89 -0.54 -2.01 4.30
N ARG A 90 -1.06 -0.80 4.61
CA ARG A 90 -1.52 0.18 3.61
C ARG A 90 -0.94 1.54 3.96
N LEU A 91 -0.69 2.37 2.96
CA LEU A 91 -0.23 3.75 3.17
C LEU A 91 -1.25 4.51 4.03
N GLY A 92 -0.76 5.33 4.95
CA GLY A 92 -1.59 6.07 5.88
C GLY A 92 -2.25 5.25 6.98
N ALA A 93 -2.08 3.93 7.01
CA ALA A 93 -2.65 3.08 8.05
C ALA A 93 -2.03 3.39 9.41
N CYS A 94 -2.86 3.36 10.45
CA CYS A 94 -2.41 3.41 11.83
C CYS A 94 -2.03 2.00 12.30
N MET A 95 -0.75 1.77 12.57
CA MET A 95 -0.25 0.55 13.19
C MET A 95 -0.49 0.58 14.69
N VAL A 96 -0.93 -0.53 15.26
CA VAL A 96 -1.32 -0.61 16.68
C VAL A 96 -0.63 -1.75 17.40
N TRP A 97 -0.02 -1.44 18.55
CA TRP A 97 0.51 -2.43 19.50
C TRP A 97 -0.25 -2.36 20.80
N GLY A 98 -0.60 -3.55 21.31
CA GLY A 98 -1.31 -3.71 22.57
C GLY A 98 -0.41 -3.65 23.81
N ARG A 99 -1.02 -4.03 24.96
CA ARG A 99 -0.44 -4.11 26.31
C ARG A 99 -0.02 -2.79 26.92
N GLY A 100 -0.46 -2.55 28.14
CA GLY A 100 -0.25 -1.30 28.87
C GLY A 100 -0.86 -0.10 28.14
N ALA A 101 -0.14 0.98 28.01
CA ALA A 101 -0.58 2.14 27.24
C ALA A 101 -0.60 1.87 25.72
N GLY A 102 0.12 0.84 25.26
CA GLY A 102 0.26 0.55 23.83
C GLY A 102 1.20 1.50 23.09
N HIS A 103 1.19 1.40 21.77
CA HIS A 103 1.84 2.34 20.87
C HIS A 103 1.11 2.37 19.53
N VAL A 104 1.14 3.51 18.86
CA VAL A 104 0.59 3.70 17.52
C VAL A 104 1.55 4.55 16.67
N CYS A 105 1.57 4.29 15.38
CA CYS A 105 2.31 5.07 14.39
C CYS A 105 1.61 4.99 13.03
N ILE A 106 2.08 5.77 12.05
CA ILE A 106 1.50 5.81 10.70
C ILE A 106 2.46 5.18 9.70
N VAL A 107 1.92 4.37 8.78
CA VAL A 107 2.66 3.82 7.63
C VAL A 107 2.85 4.91 6.60
N GLU A 108 4.09 5.29 6.35
CA GLU A 108 4.43 6.33 5.38
C GLU A 108 4.94 5.77 4.04
N GLU A 109 5.55 4.59 4.07
CA GLU A 109 6.07 3.92 2.88
C GLU A 109 5.93 2.41 3.04
N ILE A 110 5.63 1.71 1.97
CA ILE A 110 5.63 0.26 1.88
C ILE A 110 6.79 -0.15 0.98
N ILE A 111 7.84 -0.74 1.57
CA ILE A 111 9.01 -1.24 0.82
C ILE A 111 8.65 -2.58 0.19
N ASP A 112 8.00 -3.45 0.95
CA ASP A 112 7.45 -4.74 0.53
C ASP A 112 6.35 -5.18 1.53
N ASN A 113 5.77 -6.37 1.32
CA ASN A 113 4.68 -6.89 2.17
C ASN A 113 5.09 -7.10 3.64
N ASP A 114 6.38 -7.15 3.92
CA ASP A 114 6.93 -7.43 5.25
C ASP A 114 7.77 -6.28 5.83
N THR A 115 7.92 -5.17 5.08
CA THR A 115 8.75 -4.04 5.48
C THR A 115 8.08 -2.72 5.15
N VAL A 116 7.92 -1.87 6.16
CA VAL A 116 7.36 -0.52 6.02
C VAL A 116 8.23 0.53 6.70
N VAL A 117 8.11 1.77 6.25
CA VAL A 117 8.60 2.94 6.99
C VAL A 117 7.42 3.61 7.67
N THR A 118 7.58 3.92 8.96
CA THR A 118 6.56 4.60 9.76
C THR A 118 7.03 5.97 10.20
N SER A 119 6.08 6.86 10.44
CA SER A 119 6.26 8.10 11.17
C SER A 119 5.54 8.03 12.51
N GLU A 120 6.15 8.57 13.55
CA GLU A 120 5.64 8.43 14.90
C GLU A 120 6.18 9.48 15.85
N SER A 121 5.51 9.64 17.00
CA SER A 121 5.96 10.43 18.15
C SER A 121 5.97 9.54 19.38
N ASP A 122 6.97 9.69 20.21
CA ASP A 122 7.05 8.97 21.48
C ASP A 122 6.39 9.78 22.61
N TRP A 123 5.88 9.06 23.63
CA TRP A 123 5.26 9.71 24.78
C TRP A 123 6.31 10.36 25.69
N GLY A 124 6.01 11.55 26.16
CA GLY A 124 6.82 12.29 27.13
C GLY A 124 7.09 13.72 26.69
N SER A 125 7.65 14.56 27.57
CA SER A 125 8.15 15.88 27.19
C SER A 125 9.52 15.81 26.54
N SER A 126 9.89 16.81 25.78
CA SER A 126 11.26 16.94 25.27
C SER A 126 12.30 16.95 26.42
N SER A 127 11.95 17.51 27.58
CA SER A 127 12.75 17.48 28.79
C SER A 127 12.76 16.12 29.51
N ALA A 128 11.76 15.27 29.27
CA ALA A 128 11.66 13.91 29.78
C ALA A 128 12.09 12.82 28.79
N GLY A 129 12.72 13.22 27.66
CA GLY A 129 13.21 12.30 26.65
C GLY A 129 12.18 11.84 25.62
N GLY A 130 11.00 12.45 25.58
CA GLY A 130 10.00 12.16 24.54
C GLY A 130 10.44 12.70 23.18
N THR A 131 10.27 11.89 22.14
CA THR A 131 10.60 12.27 20.75
C THR A 131 9.38 12.83 20.06
N VAL A 132 9.46 14.06 19.57
CA VAL A 132 8.35 14.74 18.86
C VAL A 132 8.03 14.04 17.55
N PHE A 133 9.07 13.61 16.83
CA PHE A 133 8.95 12.96 15.54
C PHE A 133 10.13 12.05 15.27
N VAL A 134 9.87 10.88 14.71
CA VAL A 134 10.89 9.98 14.21
C VAL A 134 10.28 9.10 13.10
N THR A 135 11.09 8.71 12.12
CA THR A 135 10.75 7.65 11.18
C THR A 135 11.47 6.36 11.57
N ARG A 136 10.80 5.22 11.40
CA ARG A 136 11.38 3.90 11.69
C ARG A 136 11.03 2.90 10.61
N THR A 137 12.01 2.07 10.23
CA THR A 137 11.75 0.89 9.41
C THR A 137 11.25 -0.23 10.33
N ARG A 138 10.11 -0.82 9.98
CA ARG A 138 9.47 -1.87 10.73
C ARG A 138 9.32 -3.12 9.89
N ARG A 139 9.52 -4.30 10.48
CA ARG A 139 9.52 -5.59 9.79
C ARG A 139 8.56 -6.57 10.46
N ARG A 140 7.76 -7.26 9.64
CA ARG A 140 6.73 -8.23 10.09
C ARG A 140 7.30 -9.33 10.99
N GLY A 141 8.42 -9.95 10.60
CA GLY A 141 9.07 -11.05 11.34
C GLY A 141 9.54 -10.69 12.76
N TRP A 142 9.55 -9.39 13.09
CA TRP A 142 9.89 -8.87 14.40
C TRP A 142 8.66 -8.24 15.10
N ASN A 143 7.49 -8.78 14.87
CA ASN A 143 6.24 -8.22 15.39
C ASN A 143 6.06 -6.73 15.01
N TRP A 144 6.46 -6.39 13.78
CA TRP A 144 6.48 -5.02 13.24
C TRP A 144 7.30 -4.03 14.06
N GLY A 145 8.40 -4.49 14.62
CA GLY A 145 9.25 -3.66 15.45
C GLY A 145 8.88 -3.71 16.92
N TYR A 146 9.82 -4.17 17.65
CA TYR A 146 9.75 -4.28 19.06
C TYR A 146 10.05 -2.94 19.73
N TYR A 147 9.19 -2.50 20.62
CA TYR A 147 9.50 -1.35 21.46
C TYR A 147 10.20 -1.81 22.72
N SER A 148 11.35 -1.21 23.02
CA SER A 148 12.30 -1.63 24.05
C SER A 148 11.67 -2.00 25.40
N GLY A 149 12.00 -3.17 25.91
CA GLY A 149 11.78 -3.59 27.30
C GLY A 149 10.45 -4.29 27.61
N TYR A 150 9.43 -4.20 26.77
CA TYR A 150 8.15 -4.89 26.94
C TYR A 150 7.66 -5.46 25.59
N THR A 151 7.32 -6.75 25.59
CA THR A 151 6.65 -7.37 24.45
C THR A 151 5.25 -6.76 24.31
N ARG A 152 5.09 -5.84 23.39
CA ARG A 152 3.79 -5.33 22.99
C ARG A 152 3.36 -6.10 21.75
N PRO A 153 2.32 -6.95 21.81
CA PRO A 153 1.86 -7.65 20.64
C PRO A 153 1.33 -6.66 19.62
N PHE A 154 1.72 -6.84 18.34
CA PHE A 154 1.10 -6.15 17.25
C PHE A 154 -0.35 -6.60 17.13
N GLN A 155 -1.28 -5.67 17.05
CA GLN A 155 -2.71 -5.94 16.93
C GLN A 155 -3.19 -5.91 15.49
N GLY A 156 -2.62 -5.02 14.67
CA GLY A 156 -2.99 -4.86 13.27
C GLY A 156 -2.89 -3.41 12.81
N PHE A 157 -3.39 -3.20 11.62
CA PHE A 157 -3.50 -1.90 10.96
C PHE A 157 -4.96 -1.44 10.98
N ILE A 158 -5.19 -0.17 11.30
CA ILE A 158 -6.46 0.52 11.10
C ILE A 158 -6.27 1.34 9.83
N TYR A 159 -7.13 1.14 8.83
CA TYR A 159 -6.95 1.77 7.53
C TYR A 159 -7.59 3.14 7.47
N HIS A 160 -6.88 4.10 6.89
CA HIS A 160 -7.37 5.45 6.72
C HIS A 160 -8.51 5.49 5.69
N PRO A 161 -9.71 5.99 6.03
CA PRO A 161 -10.89 5.87 5.16
C PRO A 161 -10.77 6.65 3.85
N SER A 162 -9.95 7.70 3.81
CA SER A 162 -9.75 8.52 2.61
C SER A 162 -8.56 8.06 1.74
N ILE A 163 -7.84 7.01 2.15
CA ILE A 163 -6.74 6.44 1.37
C ILE A 163 -7.23 5.15 0.77
N ALA A 164 -7.38 5.15 -0.56
CA ALA A 164 -7.78 3.94 -1.26
C ALA A 164 -6.78 2.79 -0.99
N PRO A 165 -7.26 1.54 -0.86
CA PRO A 165 -6.36 0.40 -0.84
C PRO A 165 -5.53 0.38 -2.13
N PRO A 166 -4.31 -0.18 -2.08
CA PRO A 166 -3.55 -0.39 -3.31
C PRO A 166 -4.38 -1.25 -4.26
N GLU A 167 -4.36 -0.87 -5.53
CA GLU A 167 -5.01 -1.71 -6.54
C GLU A 167 -4.34 -3.09 -6.55
N PRO A 168 -5.13 -4.17 -6.64
CA PRO A 168 -4.58 -5.51 -6.67
C PRO A 168 -3.68 -5.67 -7.90
N THR A 169 -2.61 -6.45 -7.74
CA THR A 169 -1.78 -6.90 -8.85
C THR A 169 -1.93 -8.40 -9.06
N TYR A 170 -1.90 -8.82 -10.30
CA TYR A 170 -2.05 -10.22 -10.69
C TYR A 170 -0.84 -10.70 -11.47
N THR A 171 -0.60 -11.99 -11.41
CA THR A 171 0.55 -12.63 -12.03
C THR A 171 0.18 -13.28 -13.36
N LEU A 172 0.99 -13.05 -14.38
CA LEU A 172 0.95 -13.75 -15.65
C LEU A 172 2.01 -14.85 -15.69
N THR A 173 1.61 -16.08 -15.85
CA THR A 173 2.50 -17.19 -16.14
C THR A 173 2.50 -17.47 -17.65
N VAL A 174 3.67 -17.46 -18.28
CA VAL A 174 3.81 -17.75 -19.71
C VAL A 174 4.53 -19.08 -19.91
N LYS A 175 3.89 -20.01 -20.65
CA LYS A 175 4.47 -21.30 -21.06
C LYS A 175 4.81 -21.26 -22.54
N ASN A 176 5.97 -21.81 -22.89
CA ASN A 176 6.48 -21.87 -24.26
C ASN A 176 6.62 -20.48 -24.92
N GLY A 177 6.96 -19.47 -24.12
CA GLY A 177 7.08 -18.09 -24.53
C GLY A 177 7.51 -17.20 -23.37
N HIS A 178 7.53 -15.89 -23.60
CA HIS A 178 7.87 -14.89 -22.60
C HIS A 178 6.99 -13.64 -22.75
N ALA A 179 7.06 -12.72 -21.75
CA ALA A 179 6.36 -11.45 -21.74
C ALA A 179 7.29 -10.32 -21.31
N ASP A 180 6.97 -9.08 -21.68
CA ASP A 180 7.70 -7.89 -21.22
C ASP A 180 7.45 -7.62 -19.71
N SER A 181 6.27 -7.98 -19.21
CA SER A 181 5.92 -7.92 -17.80
C SER A 181 5.10 -9.14 -17.38
N TYR A 182 5.39 -9.68 -16.19
CA TYR A 182 4.69 -10.83 -15.60
C TYR A 182 3.76 -10.44 -14.45
N VAL A 183 3.68 -9.16 -14.12
CA VAL A 183 2.79 -8.63 -13.07
C VAL A 183 2.13 -7.35 -13.57
N GLY A 184 0.84 -7.22 -13.32
CA GLY A 184 0.08 -6.03 -13.71
C GLY A 184 -1.19 -5.85 -12.88
N HIS A 185 -1.72 -4.63 -12.89
CA HIS A 185 -3.06 -4.32 -12.41
C HIS A 185 -4.10 -4.70 -13.48
N PRO A 186 -5.38 -4.84 -13.12
CA PRO A 186 -6.45 -4.99 -14.12
C PRO A 186 -6.35 -3.93 -15.22
N THR A 187 -6.62 -4.33 -16.46
CA THR A 187 -6.50 -3.49 -17.66
C THR A 187 -5.09 -3.10 -18.11
N ASN A 188 -4.04 -3.37 -17.30
CA ASN A 188 -2.67 -3.22 -17.79
C ASN A 188 -2.40 -4.16 -18.94
N ARG A 189 -1.49 -3.76 -19.82
CA ARG A 189 -1.16 -4.51 -21.04
C ARG A 189 0.33 -4.82 -21.07
N THR A 190 0.66 -6.02 -21.58
CA THR A 190 2.04 -6.46 -21.80
C THR A 190 2.15 -7.20 -23.12
N SER A 191 3.28 -7.04 -23.82
CA SER A 191 3.55 -7.85 -25.01
C SER A 191 3.92 -9.27 -24.60
N ILE A 192 3.45 -10.24 -25.39
CA ILE A 192 3.74 -11.66 -25.21
C ILE A 192 4.33 -12.22 -26.51
N TYR A 193 5.29 -13.12 -26.38
CA TYR A 193 6.08 -13.67 -27.48
C TYR A 193 6.14 -15.18 -27.36
N ALA A 194 5.84 -15.90 -28.44
CA ALA A 194 5.96 -17.36 -28.48
C ALA A 194 7.40 -17.79 -28.85
N ASP A 195 7.96 -18.68 -28.07
CA ASP A 195 9.29 -19.27 -28.31
C ASP A 195 9.12 -20.49 -29.22
N ILE A 196 9.07 -20.26 -30.53
CA ILE A 196 8.76 -21.29 -31.53
C ILE A 196 9.93 -22.25 -31.71
N PRO A 197 9.81 -23.56 -31.38
CA PRO A 197 10.88 -24.52 -31.56
C PRO A 197 11.23 -24.74 -33.04
N ALA A 198 12.47 -25.12 -33.31
CA ALA A 198 12.91 -25.49 -34.66
C ALA A 198 12.05 -26.64 -35.22
N GLY A 199 11.59 -26.52 -36.46
CA GLY A 199 10.72 -27.48 -37.10
C GLY A 199 9.23 -27.38 -36.75
N TYR A 200 8.83 -26.32 -36.05
CA TYR A 200 7.43 -26.04 -35.73
C TYR A 200 7.01 -24.67 -36.21
N SER A 201 5.72 -24.50 -36.46
CA SER A 201 5.06 -23.21 -36.64
C SER A 201 4.14 -22.91 -35.49
N PHE A 202 3.98 -21.64 -35.17
CA PHE A 202 3.03 -21.20 -34.17
C PHE A 202 1.60 -21.63 -34.55
N ASN A 203 0.84 -22.08 -33.55
CA ASN A 203 -0.56 -22.43 -33.75
C ASN A 203 -1.48 -21.39 -33.14
N ARG A 204 -1.46 -21.27 -31.84
CA ARG A 204 -2.22 -20.26 -31.09
C ARG A 204 -1.79 -20.16 -29.64
N TRP A 205 -2.17 -19.10 -28.96
CA TRP A 205 -2.18 -18.97 -27.53
C TRP A 205 -3.40 -19.68 -26.92
N LEU A 206 -3.19 -20.38 -25.82
CA LEU A 206 -4.24 -20.85 -24.91
C LEU A 206 -4.20 -19.96 -23.68
N ILE A 207 -5.38 -19.70 -23.09
CA ILE A 207 -5.53 -18.89 -21.87
C ILE A 207 -6.27 -19.69 -20.81
N ASN A 208 -5.78 -19.62 -19.58
CA ASN A 208 -6.40 -20.23 -18.39
C ASN A 208 -6.27 -19.24 -17.23
N GLY A 209 -7.37 -18.69 -16.78
CA GLY A 209 -7.46 -17.63 -15.76
C GLY A 209 -8.05 -16.33 -16.31
N GLU A 210 -7.85 -15.25 -15.59
CA GLU A 210 -8.45 -13.94 -15.87
C GLU A 210 -7.54 -13.07 -16.71
N GLY A 211 -8.03 -12.63 -17.87
CA GLY A 211 -7.32 -11.77 -18.79
C GLY A 211 -7.75 -11.97 -20.24
N ASN A 212 -7.15 -11.24 -21.14
CA ASN A 212 -7.48 -11.30 -22.55
C ASN A 212 -6.23 -11.19 -23.44
N ILE A 213 -6.26 -11.86 -24.60
CA ILE A 213 -5.23 -11.76 -25.64
C ILE A 213 -5.88 -11.20 -26.91
N ASP A 214 -5.35 -10.10 -27.42
CA ASP A 214 -5.91 -9.41 -28.59
C ASP A 214 -5.86 -10.25 -29.88
N HIS A 215 -4.78 -11.00 -30.09
CA HIS A 215 -4.52 -11.79 -31.28
C HIS A 215 -4.02 -13.21 -30.94
N VAL A 216 -4.93 -14.07 -30.50
CA VAL A 216 -4.59 -15.44 -30.04
C VAL A 216 -3.91 -16.31 -31.11
N ASN A 217 -4.05 -15.99 -32.39
CA ASN A 217 -3.46 -16.73 -33.53
C ASN A 217 -2.15 -16.12 -34.06
N GLN A 218 -1.59 -15.11 -33.39
CA GLN A 218 -0.31 -14.51 -33.75
C GLN A 218 0.76 -14.85 -32.69
N PRO A 219 2.01 -15.13 -33.13
CA PRO A 219 3.08 -15.49 -32.21
C PRO A 219 3.52 -14.32 -31.31
N ILE A 220 3.24 -13.09 -31.74
CA ILE A 220 3.41 -11.86 -30.96
C ILE A 220 2.04 -11.25 -30.80
N ALA A 221 1.62 -11.01 -29.55
CA ALA A 221 0.32 -10.49 -29.21
C ALA A 221 0.41 -9.61 -27.96
N VAL A 222 -0.69 -8.99 -27.59
CA VAL A 222 -0.81 -8.22 -26.34
C VAL A 222 -1.74 -8.94 -25.40
N PHE A 223 -1.27 -9.19 -24.19
CA PHE A 223 -2.07 -9.67 -23.08
C PHE A 223 -2.56 -8.48 -22.24
N GLU A 224 -3.83 -8.48 -21.89
CA GLU A 224 -4.45 -7.54 -20.97
C GLU A 224 -4.81 -8.27 -19.67
N PHE A 225 -4.31 -7.77 -18.53
CA PHE A 225 -4.57 -8.36 -17.22
C PHE A 225 -6.03 -8.19 -16.83
N GLY A 226 -6.64 -9.27 -16.33
CA GLY A 226 -7.97 -9.27 -15.70
C GLY A 226 -7.90 -9.15 -14.18
N ASP A 227 -8.95 -9.57 -13.50
CA ASP A 227 -9.11 -9.48 -12.04
C ASP A 227 -8.58 -10.71 -11.29
N GLY A 228 -7.64 -11.46 -11.89
CA GLY A 228 -7.04 -12.65 -11.30
C GLY A 228 -5.78 -13.08 -12.00
N ASP A 229 -5.06 -14.03 -11.39
CA ASP A 229 -3.87 -14.63 -11.99
C ASP A 229 -4.24 -15.39 -13.28
N CYS A 230 -3.33 -15.36 -14.23
CA CYS A 230 -3.54 -15.98 -15.54
C CYS A 230 -2.32 -16.81 -15.97
N THR A 231 -2.58 -17.94 -16.60
CA THR A 231 -1.58 -18.73 -17.32
C THR A 231 -1.91 -18.73 -18.80
N ILE A 232 -0.94 -18.37 -19.62
CA ILE A 232 -1.03 -18.51 -21.08
C ILE A 232 -0.01 -19.50 -21.59
N GLU A 233 -0.33 -20.18 -22.68
CA GLU A 233 0.53 -21.18 -23.29
C GLU A 233 0.55 -21.03 -24.80
N ALA A 234 1.76 -20.86 -25.38
CA ALA A 234 1.93 -20.96 -26.83
C ALA A 234 1.90 -22.42 -27.27
N THR A 235 1.09 -22.71 -28.29
CA THR A 235 1.00 -24.04 -28.90
C THR A 235 1.57 -24.02 -30.33
N PHE A 236 2.08 -25.17 -30.75
CA PHE A 236 2.80 -25.31 -32.01
C PHE A 236 2.26 -26.45 -32.89
N LYS A 237 2.45 -26.34 -34.20
CA LYS A 237 2.22 -27.42 -35.18
C LYS A 237 3.57 -27.79 -35.79
N LYS A 238 3.86 -29.09 -35.84
CA LYS A 238 5.06 -29.60 -36.53
C LYS A 238 4.99 -29.29 -38.02
N ILE A 239 6.06 -28.72 -38.53
CA ILE A 239 6.21 -28.54 -40.00
C ILE A 239 6.48 -29.90 -40.59
N ILE A 240 5.58 -30.34 -41.51
CA ILE A 240 5.79 -31.59 -42.26
C ILE A 240 6.44 -31.17 -43.59
N ASP A 241 7.66 -31.67 -43.83
CA ASP A 241 8.38 -31.40 -45.09
C ASP A 241 7.51 -31.76 -46.28
N GLY A 242 7.21 -30.77 -47.13
CA GLY A 242 6.38 -30.90 -48.33
C GLY A 242 5.33 -29.82 -48.54
N MET A 243 5.02 -28.99 -47.50
CA MET A 243 4.11 -27.85 -47.67
C MET A 243 4.73 -26.56 -47.10
N SER A 244 5.47 -25.86 -47.97
CA SER A 244 5.91 -24.49 -47.66
C SER A 244 4.73 -23.53 -47.79
N PHE A 245 4.10 -23.19 -46.68
CA PHE A 245 3.22 -22.03 -46.64
C PHE A 245 4.08 -20.79 -46.29
N ILE A 246 4.28 -19.95 -47.30
CA ILE A 246 4.90 -18.63 -47.11
C ILE A 246 3.87 -17.72 -46.43
N TYR A 247 4.00 -17.49 -45.14
CA TYR A 247 3.25 -16.41 -44.49
C TYR A 247 3.96 -15.09 -44.71
N TYR A 248 3.34 -14.21 -45.46
CA TYR A 248 3.74 -12.80 -45.53
C TYR A 248 3.44 -12.15 -44.21
N ILE A 249 4.50 -11.83 -43.45
CA ILE A 249 4.38 -10.91 -42.34
C ILE A 249 4.25 -9.51 -42.94
N ALA A 250 3.04 -8.95 -42.94
CA ALA A 250 2.86 -7.56 -43.31
C ALA A 250 3.53 -6.69 -42.22
N PRO A 251 4.42 -5.76 -42.58
CA PRO A 251 5.04 -4.87 -41.63
C PRO A 251 3.97 -3.98 -40.95
N PRO A 252 4.15 -3.59 -39.69
CA PRO A 252 3.22 -2.71 -39.02
C PRO A 252 3.13 -1.38 -39.76
N PHE A 253 1.90 -0.97 -40.08
CA PHE A 253 1.65 0.35 -40.65
C PHE A 253 2.03 1.43 -39.67
N TYR A 254 3.16 2.09 -39.87
CA TYR A 254 3.45 3.35 -39.22
C TYR A 254 2.50 4.43 -39.77
N ARG A 255 1.52 4.84 -38.97
CA ARG A 255 0.84 6.12 -39.22
C ARG A 255 1.82 7.24 -38.88
N ARG A 256 2.25 7.95 -39.93
CA ARG A 256 2.82 9.29 -39.77
C ARG A 256 1.66 10.26 -39.54
N ASN A 257 1.72 10.98 -38.44
CA ASN A 257 1.12 12.32 -38.35
C ASN A 257 2.17 13.34 -38.67
#